data_9fb324edd37972023c88f45e9f079d48
#
_entry.id   9fb324edd37972023c88f45e9f079d48
#
_cell.length_a   1.000
_cell.length_b   1.000
_cell.length_c   1.000
_cell.angle_alpha   90.00
_cell.angle_beta   90.00
_cell.angle_gamma   90.00
#
_symmetry.space_group_name_H-M   'P 1'
#
loop_
_entity.id
_entity.type
_entity.pdbx_description
1 polymer ?
#
loop_
_entity_poly.entity_id
_entity_poly.type
_entity_poly.pdbx_seq_one_letter_code
_entity_poly.pdbx_strand_id
1 'polypeptide(L)'
;MLVRSAACSRGYRPAGKLEGRLEHGDWMNASWGVVWTPRDFGEFSNTILVGNFGSGWIAAFNGFTRKFIDFMRNPDNSLVTIDGLWSLTFGNGAGAGASTTLYFSAGIEGENHGLFGTLTPVKAEQDGDEE
;
A
#
# COMPACT_ATOMS: atom_id res chain seq x y z
N MET A 1 8.03 12.97 -1.06
CA MET A 1 8.44 12.21 -2.27
C MET A 1 7.23 12.03 -3.17
N LEU A 2 7.41 12.31 -4.44
CA LEU A 2 6.40 12.06 -5.45
C LEU A 2 6.67 10.72 -6.11
N VAL A 3 5.62 9.95 -6.38
CA VAL A 3 5.76 8.68 -7.06
C VAL A 3 4.88 8.70 -8.30
N ARG A 4 5.46 8.32 -9.41
CA ARG A 4 4.71 8.18 -10.67
C ARG A 4 4.43 6.72 -10.92
N SER A 5 3.21 6.47 -11.31
CA SER A 5 2.73 5.13 -11.58
C SER A 5 2.85 4.82 -13.06
N ALA A 6 3.11 3.58 -13.35
CA ALA A 6 3.08 3.00 -14.68
C ALA A 6 3.58 1.58 -14.50
N ALA A 7 4.21 1.00 -15.51
CA ALA A 7 4.85 -0.29 -15.33
C ALA A 7 6.04 -0.18 -14.34
N CYS A 8 6.41 1.04 -13.98
CA CYS A 8 7.58 1.27 -13.14
C CYS A 8 7.33 2.53 -12.32
N SER A 9 7.45 2.44 -11.00
CA SER A 9 7.22 3.58 -10.10
C SER A 9 8.55 4.26 -9.78
N ARG A 10 8.55 5.58 -9.82
CA ARG A 10 9.74 6.39 -9.57
C ARG A 10 9.45 7.40 -8.48
N GLY A 11 10.41 7.57 -7.58
CA GLY A 11 10.31 8.58 -6.54
C GLY A 11 11.13 9.80 -6.90
N TYR A 12 10.57 10.98 -6.65
CA TYR A 12 11.21 12.25 -6.95
C TYR A 12 11.23 13.14 -5.72
N ARG A 13 12.27 13.95 -5.62
CA ARG A 13 12.31 15.00 -4.60
C ARG A 13 11.40 16.16 -5.03
N PRO A 14 11.00 17.02 -4.08
CA PRO A 14 10.12 18.14 -4.43
C PRO A 14 10.67 19.01 -5.56
N ALA A 15 11.98 19.10 -5.72
CA ALA A 15 12.59 19.87 -6.80
C ALA A 15 12.60 19.14 -8.14
N GLY A 16 12.02 17.94 -8.19
CA GLY A 16 11.93 17.18 -9.44
C GLY A 16 13.08 16.22 -9.68
N LYS A 17 14.07 16.19 -8.80
CA LYS A 17 15.19 15.28 -8.96
C LYS A 17 14.77 13.84 -8.63
N LEU A 18 15.15 12.91 -9.48
CA LEU A 18 14.85 11.49 -9.27
C LEU A 18 15.55 10.99 -8.02
N GLU A 19 14.76 10.46 -7.07
CA GLU A 19 15.28 9.90 -5.84
C GLU A 19 15.61 8.43 -6.02
N GLY A 20 14.80 7.71 -6.76
CA GLY A 20 15.00 6.31 -7.01
C GLY A 20 13.77 5.69 -7.66
N ARG A 21 13.87 4.40 -7.88
CA ARG A 21 12.78 3.62 -8.46
C ARG A 21 12.48 2.44 -7.58
N LEU A 22 11.19 2.10 -7.45
CA LEU A 22 10.81 0.85 -6.84
C LEU A 22 11.20 -0.28 -7.78
N GLU A 23 11.51 -1.42 -7.21
CA GLU A 23 11.93 -2.58 -8.01
C GLU A 23 10.83 -2.95 -9.01
N HIS A 24 11.22 -3.10 -10.27
CA HIS A 24 10.30 -3.38 -11.36
C HIS A 24 10.03 -4.88 -11.46
N GLY A 25 8.79 -5.26 -11.67
CA GLY A 25 8.42 -6.66 -11.83
C GLY A 25 6.92 -6.85 -12.01
N ASP A 26 6.50 -8.12 -12.00
CA ASP A 26 5.10 -8.48 -12.23
C ASP A 26 4.17 -8.06 -11.10
N TRP A 27 4.71 -7.56 -10.02
CA TRP A 27 3.92 -7.09 -8.89
C TRP A 27 3.29 -5.73 -9.13
N MET A 28 3.60 -5.08 -10.22
CA MET A 28 2.99 -3.80 -10.61
C MET A 28 1.97 -4.04 -11.71
N ASN A 29 0.74 -3.56 -11.50
CA ASN A 29 -0.32 -3.74 -12.48
C ASN A 29 -1.31 -2.58 -12.36
N ALA A 30 -1.14 -1.57 -13.20
CA ALA A 30 -1.95 -0.35 -13.18
C ALA A 30 -1.92 0.28 -11.78
N SER A 31 -0.73 0.60 -11.31
CA SER A 31 -0.54 1.14 -9.97
C SER A 31 -1.16 2.52 -9.82
N TRP A 32 -1.88 2.74 -8.74
CA TRP A 32 -2.59 4.00 -8.48
C TRP A 32 -2.21 4.60 -7.13
N GLY A 33 -2.53 3.91 -6.03
CA GLY A 33 -2.31 4.44 -4.70
C GLY A 33 -0.93 4.11 -4.20
N VAL A 34 -0.29 5.08 -3.56
CA VAL A 34 1.03 4.90 -2.96
C VAL A 34 1.01 5.55 -1.59
N VAL A 35 1.52 4.82 -0.60
CA VAL A 35 1.57 5.37 0.75
C VAL A 35 2.79 4.82 1.48
N TRP A 36 3.32 5.62 2.39
CA TRP A 36 4.40 5.20 3.27
C TRP A 36 3.79 4.76 4.59
N THR A 37 4.12 3.55 5.05
CA THR A 37 3.52 3.02 6.27
C THR A 37 4.21 3.56 7.52
N PRO A 38 3.46 3.70 8.61
CA PRO A 38 4.07 4.08 9.88
C PRO A 38 4.88 2.92 10.46
N ARG A 39 5.60 3.19 11.54
CA ARG A 39 6.47 2.20 12.15
C ARG A 39 5.71 1.12 12.94
N ASP A 40 4.43 1.29 13.19
CA ASP A 40 3.65 0.29 13.93
C ASP A 40 2.47 -0.17 13.09
N PHE A 41 2.79 -0.71 11.93
CA PHE A 41 1.81 -1.31 11.02
C PHE A 41 2.16 -2.78 10.75
N GLY A 42 2.40 -3.55 11.81
CA GLY A 42 2.65 -4.98 11.69
C GLY A 42 3.91 -5.30 10.87
N GLU A 43 3.86 -6.37 10.13
CA GLU A 43 5.02 -6.82 9.37
C GLU A 43 5.39 -5.87 8.23
N PHE A 44 4.47 -5.01 7.80
CA PHE A 44 4.75 -4.06 6.73
C PHE A 44 5.03 -2.66 7.26
N SER A 45 5.51 -2.56 8.50
CA SER A 45 5.92 -1.27 9.05
C SER A 45 7.10 -0.71 8.27
N ASN A 46 7.14 0.61 8.12
CA ASN A 46 8.25 1.32 7.47
C ASN A 46 8.50 0.86 6.04
N THR A 47 7.42 0.59 5.31
CA THR A 47 7.49 0.18 3.91
C THR A 47 6.75 1.18 3.04
N ILE A 48 6.90 1.01 1.73
CA ILE A 48 6.09 1.72 0.76
C ILE A 48 5.06 0.74 0.22
N LEU A 49 3.79 1.10 0.33
CA LEU A 49 2.72 0.27 -0.21
C LEU A 49 2.24 0.86 -1.52
N VAL A 50 2.05 0.01 -2.51
CA VAL A 50 1.54 0.41 -3.82
C VAL A 50 0.30 -0.41 -4.12
N GLY A 51 -0.82 0.29 -4.30
CA GLY A 51 -2.07 -0.35 -4.66
C GLY A 51 -2.20 -0.45 -6.16
N ASN A 52 -2.56 -1.62 -6.65
CA ASN A 52 -2.68 -1.91 -8.07
C ASN A 52 -4.14 -2.01 -8.47
N PHE A 53 -4.57 -1.10 -9.33
CA PHE A 53 -5.94 -1.12 -9.83
C PHE A 53 -6.20 -2.37 -10.67
N GLY A 54 -5.23 -2.78 -11.46
CA GLY A 54 -5.42 -3.88 -12.39
C GLY A 54 -5.57 -5.24 -11.72
N SER A 55 -4.83 -5.49 -10.64
CA SER A 55 -4.92 -6.77 -9.94
C SER A 55 -5.72 -6.69 -8.65
N GLY A 56 -5.87 -5.51 -8.08
CA GLY A 56 -6.48 -5.35 -6.77
C GLY A 56 -5.56 -5.71 -5.62
N TRP A 57 -4.29 -5.97 -5.88
CA TRP A 57 -3.32 -6.36 -4.87
C TRP A 57 -2.52 -5.16 -4.39
N ILE A 58 -2.02 -5.26 -3.17
CA ILE A 58 -1.19 -4.20 -2.58
C ILE A 58 0.21 -4.74 -2.39
N ALA A 59 1.16 -4.16 -3.11
CA ALA A 59 2.56 -4.58 -3.06
C ALA A 59 3.32 -3.74 -2.06
N ALA A 60 4.18 -4.38 -1.27
CA ALA A 60 5.00 -3.70 -0.27
C ALA A 60 6.46 -3.72 -0.70
N PHE A 61 7.12 -2.58 -0.51
CA PHE A 61 8.52 -2.41 -0.87
C PHE A 61 9.29 -1.89 0.32
N ASN A 62 10.55 -2.33 0.44
CA ASN A 62 11.45 -1.79 1.44
C ASN A 62 11.66 -0.30 1.17
N GLY A 63 11.44 0.55 2.18
CA GLY A 63 11.51 2.00 2.00
C GLY A 63 12.93 2.51 1.71
N PHE A 64 13.96 1.75 2.07
CA PHE A 64 15.34 2.15 1.89
C PHE A 64 15.96 1.53 0.64
N THR A 65 15.79 0.22 0.44
CA THR A 65 16.37 -0.48 -0.71
C THR A 65 15.47 -0.42 -1.93
N ARG A 66 14.20 -0.12 -1.74
CA ARG A 66 13.17 -0.06 -2.79
C ARG A 66 12.90 -1.40 -3.44
N LYS A 67 13.29 -2.47 -2.78
CA LYS A 67 13.07 -3.81 -3.28
C LYS A 67 11.71 -4.33 -2.86
N PHE A 68 11.10 -5.13 -3.73
CA PHE A 68 9.81 -5.76 -3.44
C PHE A 68 9.95 -6.72 -2.27
N ILE A 69 8.99 -6.67 -1.35
CA ILE A 69 8.97 -7.57 -0.19
C ILE A 69 7.93 -8.66 -0.39
N ASP A 70 6.67 -8.27 -0.54
CA ASP A 70 5.56 -9.21 -0.68
C ASP A 70 4.29 -8.42 -0.93
N PHE A 71 3.22 -9.11 -1.24
CA PHE A 71 1.88 -8.53 -1.28
C PHE A 71 1.26 -8.63 0.11
N MET A 72 0.34 -7.73 0.41
CA MET A 72 -0.44 -7.83 1.65
C MET A 72 -1.35 -9.05 1.60
N ARG A 73 -1.44 -9.74 2.73
CA ARG A 73 -2.20 -10.99 2.82
C ARG A 73 -3.20 -10.95 3.95
N ASN A 74 -4.27 -11.71 3.76
CA ASN A 74 -5.26 -11.96 4.80
C ASN A 74 -4.67 -12.93 5.82
N PRO A 75 -5.29 -13.05 7.02
CA PRO A 75 -4.77 -14.00 8.02
C PRO A 75 -4.67 -15.43 7.53
N ASP A 76 -5.48 -15.83 6.55
CA ASP A 76 -5.42 -17.16 5.97
C ASP A 76 -4.36 -17.30 4.89
N ASN A 77 -3.53 -16.28 4.72
CA ASN A 77 -2.43 -16.22 3.78
C ASN A 77 -2.84 -16.00 2.31
N SER A 78 -4.11 -15.80 2.04
CA SER A 78 -4.53 -15.40 0.70
C SER A 78 -4.22 -13.93 0.48
N LEU A 79 -4.06 -13.54 -0.78
CA LEU A 79 -3.76 -12.14 -1.10
C LEU A 79 -4.99 -11.27 -0.85
N VAL A 80 -4.77 -10.13 -0.21
CA VAL A 80 -5.81 -9.11 -0.11
C VAL A 80 -6.10 -8.64 -1.53
N THR A 81 -7.33 -8.80 -1.98
CA THR A 81 -7.72 -8.44 -3.34
C THR A 81 -8.91 -7.49 -3.29
N ILE A 82 -8.71 -6.28 -3.80
CA ILE A 82 -9.73 -5.23 -3.78
C ILE A 82 -10.01 -4.82 -5.21
N ASP A 83 -11.20 -5.18 -5.70
CA ASP A 83 -11.60 -4.88 -7.06
C ASP A 83 -11.61 -3.38 -7.30
N GLY A 84 -10.90 -2.95 -8.34
CA GLY A 84 -10.86 -1.53 -8.71
C GLY A 84 -10.19 -0.63 -7.68
N LEU A 85 -9.15 -1.12 -7.04
CA LEU A 85 -8.45 -0.36 -5.98
C LEU A 85 -7.92 0.96 -6.52
N TRP A 86 -8.26 2.06 -5.85
CA TRP A 86 -7.82 3.39 -6.23
C TRP A 86 -6.75 3.92 -5.28
N SER A 87 -7.15 4.44 -4.14
CA SER A 87 -6.23 5.17 -3.28
C SER A 87 -5.98 4.46 -1.97
N LEU A 88 -4.84 4.77 -1.38
CA LEU A 88 -4.43 4.31 -0.05
C LEU A 88 -4.02 5.52 0.75
N THR A 89 -4.43 5.58 2.02
CA THR A 89 -3.99 6.64 2.91
C THR A 89 -4.14 6.19 4.36
N PHE A 90 -3.28 6.70 5.21
CA PHE A 90 -3.40 6.44 6.65
C PHE A 90 -4.17 7.56 7.30
N GLY A 91 -4.82 7.25 8.43
CA GLY A 91 -5.49 8.26 9.21
C GLY A 91 -4.49 9.24 9.82
N ASN A 92 -4.99 10.36 10.31
CA ASN A 92 -4.12 11.40 10.86
C ASN A 92 -4.05 11.38 12.39
N GLY A 93 -4.66 10.40 13.02
CA GLY A 93 -4.68 10.30 14.47
C GLY A 93 -5.69 11.21 15.15
N ALA A 94 -6.56 11.82 14.36
CA ALA A 94 -7.58 12.75 14.88
C ALA A 94 -8.90 12.48 14.17
N GLY A 95 -9.48 13.51 13.58
CA GLY A 95 -10.79 13.38 12.92
C GLY A 95 -10.80 12.44 11.73
N ALA A 96 -9.67 12.19 11.12
CA ALA A 96 -9.57 11.27 9.98
C ALA A 96 -9.19 9.85 10.39
N GLY A 97 -9.34 9.49 11.66
CA GLY A 97 -9.12 8.14 12.13
C GLY A 97 -7.71 7.89 12.62
N ALA A 98 -7.47 6.68 13.09
CA ALA A 98 -6.19 6.30 13.68
C ALA A 98 -5.06 6.34 12.65
N SER A 99 -3.88 6.78 13.07
CA SER A 99 -2.73 6.91 12.16
C SER A 99 -2.15 5.56 11.75
N THR A 100 -2.59 4.46 12.39
CA THR A 100 -2.16 3.11 12.05
C THR A 100 -3.21 2.33 11.28
N THR A 101 -4.28 2.97 10.86
CA THR A 101 -5.31 2.34 10.04
C THR A 101 -5.13 2.79 8.59
N LEU A 102 -5.03 1.83 7.70
CA LEU A 102 -4.92 2.09 6.28
C LEU A 102 -6.32 2.16 5.68
N TYR A 103 -6.64 3.29 5.09
CA TYR A 103 -7.92 3.49 4.41
C TYR A 103 -7.73 3.35 2.92
N PHE A 104 -8.72 2.76 2.25
CA PHE A 104 -8.67 2.64 0.80
C PHE A 104 -9.99 3.05 0.19
N SER A 105 -9.92 3.47 -1.07
CA SER A 105 -11.09 3.66 -1.90
C SER A 105 -10.97 2.78 -3.13
N ALA A 106 -12.09 2.34 -3.65
CA ALA A 106 -12.11 1.43 -4.78
C ALA A 106 -13.36 1.65 -5.62
N GLY A 107 -13.25 1.41 -6.92
CA GLY A 107 -14.39 1.44 -7.83
C GLY A 107 -14.73 0.02 -8.24
N ILE A 108 -15.58 -0.62 -7.46
CA ILE A 108 -15.93 -2.03 -7.68
C ILE A 108 -16.91 -2.16 -8.84
N GLU A 109 -17.02 -3.37 -9.37
CA GLU A 109 -17.96 -3.72 -10.43
C GLU A 109 -17.79 -2.80 -11.64
N GLY A 110 -16.57 -2.73 -12.15
CA GLY A 110 -16.28 -1.91 -13.30
C GLY A 110 -16.44 -0.43 -13.05
N GLU A 111 -16.22 -0.02 -11.82
CA GLU A 111 -16.33 1.38 -11.37
C GLU A 111 -17.76 1.89 -11.34
N ASN A 112 -18.74 0.98 -11.32
CA ASN A 112 -20.15 1.36 -11.21
C ASN A 112 -20.52 1.72 -9.78
N HIS A 113 -19.74 1.27 -8.80
CA HIS A 113 -20.00 1.53 -7.39
C HIS A 113 -18.71 1.92 -6.69
N GLY A 114 -18.81 2.74 -5.67
CA GLY A 114 -17.67 3.12 -4.84
C GLY A 114 -17.64 2.30 -3.57
N LEU A 115 -16.44 1.94 -3.15
CA LEU A 115 -16.22 1.25 -1.88
C LEU A 115 -15.15 1.99 -1.10
N PHE A 116 -15.41 2.21 0.18
CA PHE A 116 -14.44 2.80 1.10
C PHE A 116 -14.25 1.83 2.27
N GLY A 117 -13.02 1.47 2.57
CA GLY A 117 -12.75 0.49 3.60
C GLY A 117 -11.45 0.71 4.31
N THR A 118 -11.16 -0.20 5.24
CA THR A 118 -9.95 -0.11 6.05
C THR A 118 -9.24 -1.45 6.11
N LEU A 119 -7.92 -1.37 6.32
CA LEU A 119 -7.07 -2.52 6.57
C LEU A 119 -6.24 -2.23 7.81
N THR A 120 -6.19 -3.20 8.72
CA THR A 120 -5.38 -3.08 9.93
C THR A 120 -4.58 -4.36 10.11
N PRO A 121 -3.39 -4.29 10.74
CA PRO A 121 -2.63 -5.50 11.01
C PRO A 121 -3.41 -6.40 11.96
N VAL A 122 -3.28 -7.72 11.78
CA VAL A 122 -3.84 -8.64 12.76
C VAL A 122 -3.02 -8.53 14.05
N LYS A 123 -3.65 -8.88 15.14
CA LYS A 123 -3.05 -8.65 16.45
C LYS A 123 -1.72 -9.38 16.62
N ALA A 124 -1.63 -10.60 16.10
CA ALA A 124 -0.39 -11.36 16.21
C ALA A 124 0.77 -10.68 15.52
N GLU A 125 0.52 -10.07 14.36
CA GLU A 125 1.56 -9.33 13.65
C GLU A 125 1.91 -8.06 14.37
N GLN A 126 0.90 -7.40 14.93
CA GLN A 126 1.09 -6.14 15.62
C GLN A 126 1.98 -6.31 16.85
N ASP A 127 1.79 -7.40 17.54
CA ASP A 127 2.53 -7.68 18.76
C ASP A 127 3.89 -8.30 18.47
N GLY A 128 4.19 -8.54 17.22
CA GLY A 128 5.49 -9.08 16.83
C GLY A 128 5.61 -10.53 17.22
N ASP A 129 6.48 -10.80 18.12
CA ASP A 129 6.80 -12.15 18.48
C ASP A 129 6.16 -12.54 19.79
N GLU A 130 4.94 -12.21 19.94
CA GLU A 130 4.25 -12.47 21.15
C GLU A 130 4.12 -13.95 21.45
N GLU A 131 4.06 -14.81 20.44
CA GLU A 131 4.00 -16.23 20.71
C GLU A 131 5.34 -16.81 21.05
#